data_a8229380d6edaade682d7e442bb82ba7
#
_entry.id   a8229380d6edaade682d7e442bb82ba7
#
_cell.length_a   1.000
_cell.length_b   1.000
_cell.length_c   1.000
_cell.angle_alpha   90.00
_cell.angle_beta   90.00
_cell.angle_gamma   90.00
#
_symmetry.space_group_name_H-M   'P 1'
#
loop_
_entity.id
_entity.type
_entity.pdbx_description
1 polymer ?
#
loop_
_entity_poly.entity_id
_entity_poly.type
_entity_poly.pdbx_seq_one_letter_code
_entity_poly.pdbx_strand_id
1 'polypeptide(L)'
;MDENIRVKIEEAGRKAVKFRHQGFHCSEASFMAINETLNLMDPSMVRLVTGFHGGGGSHRLKPGIDLKAVLEGLASGEDLRTPEDAGLSITGHLCGPLASGIVCIGYLYGRQSPSDDLTCVDELCFELHRRYMEEFGAKECQALREKWVPLSSNHTCEYIYKRGSEIAVKLILEAHTLIPECQAKALVNS
;
A
#
# COMPACT_ATOMS: atom_id res chain seq x y z
N MET A 1 15.79 18.72 -1.02
CA MET A 1 14.52 18.24 -0.41
C MET A 1 14.40 18.89 0.95
N ASP A 2 13.27 19.49 1.25
CA ASP A 2 12.98 20.10 2.54
C ASP A 2 13.09 19.05 3.66
N GLU A 3 13.69 19.42 4.81
CA GLU A 3 13.87 18.55 5.97
C GLU A 3 12.53 18.05 6.52
N ASN A 4 11.49 18.89 6.52
CA ASN A 4 10.16 18.52 6.97
C ASN A 4 9.52 17.44 6.07
N ILE A 5 9.71 17.54 4.76
CA ILE A 5 9.26 16.52 3.80
C ILE A 5 9.99 15.21 4.06
N ARG A 6 11.31 15.25 4.29
CA ARG A 6 12.09 14.04 4.61
C ARG A 6 11.58 13.34 5.85
N VAL A 7 11.33 14.09 6.92
CA VAL A 7 10.80 13.54 8.18
C VAL A 7 9.45 12.85 7.97
N LYS A 8 8.53 13.46 7.24
CA LYS A 8 7.22 12.84 6.93
C LYS A 8 7.35 11.56 6.12
N ILE A 9 8.25 11.53 5.13
CA ILE A 9 8.50 10.32 4.34
C ILE A 9 8.98 9.17 5.23
N GLU A 10 10.00 9.41 6.07
CA GLU A 10 10.52 8.41 6.98
C GLU A 10 9.48 7.97 8.02
N GLU A 11 8.66 8.90 8.50
CA GLU A 11 7.55 8.61 9.41
C GLU A 11 6.53 7.66 8.80
N ALA A 12 6.14 7.87 7.55
CA ALA A 12 5.22 6.98 6.84
C ALA A 12 5.76 5.55 6.76
N GLY A 13 7.06 5.39 6.45
CA GLY A 13 7.69 4.08 6.44
C GLY A 13 7.65 3.39 7.81
N ARG A 14 7.99 4.11 8.88
CA ARG A 14 7.93 3.57 10.26
C ARG A 14 6.51 3.21 10.68
N LYS A 15 5.52 4.05 10.35
CA LYS A 15 4.11 3.79 10.63
C LYS A 15 3.60 2.55 9.90
N ALA A 16 3.97 2.35 8.65
CA ALA A 16 3.59 1.16 7.90
C ALA A 16 4.07 -0.13 8.59
N VAL A 17 5.32 -0.14 9.07
CA VAL A 17 5.85 -1.27 9.86
C VAL A 17 5.09 -1.43 11.17
N LYS A 18 4.84 -0.34 11.91
CA LYS A 18 4.08 -0.36 13.16
C LYS A 18 2.68 -0.94 12.98
N PHE A 19 1.93 -0.45 11.98
CA PHE A 19 0.57 -0.96 11.71
C PHE A 19 0.57 -2.42 11.28
N ARG A 20 1.58 -2.84 10.52
CA ARG A 20 1.72 -4.25 10.15
C ARG A 20 1.92 -5.14 11.38
N HIS A 21 2.72 -4.71 12.36
CA HIS A 21 2.90 -5.43 13.63
C HIS A 21 1.64 -5.42 14.53
N GLN A 22 0.72 -4.50 14.30
CA GLN A 22 -0.59 -4.47 14.96
C GLN A 22 -1.62 -5.42 14.33
N GLY A 23 -1.24 -6.17 13.28
CA GLY A 23 -2.09 -7.16 12.62
C GLY A 23 -2.78 -6.67 11.34
N PHE A 24 -2.60 -5.42 10.94
CA PHE A 24 -3.12 -4.94 9.65
C PHE A 24 -2.40 -5.61 8.47
N HIS A 25 -3.13 -5.91 7.40
CA HIS A 25 -2.51 -6.39 6.16
C HIS A 25 -1.71 -5.29 5.45
N CYS A 26 -0.90 -5.68 4.46
CA CYS A 26 0.01 -4.75 3.78
C CYS A 26 -0.69 -3.52 3.16
N SER A 27 -1.87 -3.69 2.57
CA SER A 27 -2.67 -2.58 2.04
C SER A 27 -3.18 -1.67 3.15
N GLU A 28 -3.74 -2.25 4.20
CA GLU A 28 -4.27 -1.51 5.36
C GLU A 28 -3.17 -0.74 6.10
N ALA A 29 -2.04 -1.42 6.37
CA ALA A 29 -0.89 -0.81 7.05
C ALA A 29 -0.31 0.37 6.26
N SER A 30 -0.21 0.24 4.93
CA SER A 30 0.25 1.33 4.07
C SER A 30 -0.78 2.47 4.00
N PHE A 31 -2.06 2.16 3.87
CA PHE A 31 -3.12 3.17 3.90
C PHE A 31 -3.09 3.97 5.22
N MET A 32 -3.10 3.28 6.35
CA MET A 32 -3.06 3.92 7.68
C MET A 32 -1.81 4.78 7.85
N ALA A 33 -0.66 4.31 7.37
CA ALA A 33 0.58 5.07 7.43
C ALA A 33 0.53 6.36 6.61
N ILE A 34 0.06 6.29 5.37
CA ILE A 34 -0.10 7.46 4.49
C ILE A 34 -1.14 8.41 5.08
N ASN A 35 -2.31 7.87 5.44
CA ASN A 35 -3.43 8.63 5.97
C ASN A 35 -3.07 9.40 7.25
N GLU A 36 -2.48 8.72 8.24
CA GLU A 36 -2.10 9.35 9.51
C GLU A 36 -0.94 10.34 9.35
N THR A 37 0.01 10.09 8.45
CA THR A 37 1.13 11.00 8.20
C THR A 37 0.70 12.30 7.53
N LEU A 38 -0.29 12.22 6.65
CA LEU A 38 -0.80 13.36 5.88
C LEU A 38 -2.12 13.93 6.45
N ASN A 39 -2.71 13.27 7.44
CA ASN A 39 -4.00 13.61 8.05
C ASN A 39 -5.11 13.80 7.01
N LEU A 40 -5.37 12.76 6.20
CA LEU A 40 -6.26 12.86 5.04
C LEU A 40 -7.72 12.57 5.36
N MET A 41 -7.99 11.39 5.93
CA MET A 41 -9.32 10.79 6.04
C MET A 41 -9.56 10.22 7.44
N ASP A 42 -10.82 9.99 7.77
CA ASP A 42 -11.17 9.22 8.96
C ASP A 42 -10.48 7.83 8.93
N PRO A 43 -9.86 7.38 10.03
CA PRO A 43 -9.16 6.09 10.08
C PRO A 43 -10.02 4.89 9.71
N SER A 44 -11.36 4.97 9.90
CA SER A 44 -12.29 3.90 9.50
C SER A 44 -12.32 3.64 7.99
N MET A 45 -11.80 4.57 7.19
CA MET A 45 -11.68 4.42 5.73
C MET A 45 -10.65 3.35 5.33
N VAL A 46 -9.88 2.80 6.28
CA VAL A 46 -8.98 1.65 6.05
C VAL A 46 -9.69 0.49 5.36
N ARG A 47 -10.99 0.32 5.60
CA ARG A 47 -11.83 -0.72 4.94
C ARG A 47 -11.86 -0.61 3.42
N LEU A 48 -11.61 0.56 2.84
CA LEU A 48 -11.56 0.76 1.38
C LEU A 48 -10.41 -0.02 0.73
N VAL A 49 -9.38 -0.32 1.49
CA VAL A 49 -8.19 -1.00 0.98
C VAL A 49 -8.02 -2.43 1.49
N THR A 50 -8.87 -2.89 2.41
CA THR A 50 -8.81 -4.26 2.96
C THR A 50 -8.84 -5.31 1.85
N GLY A 51 -9.68 -5.14 0.83
CA GLY A 51 -9.76 -6.07 -0.30
C GLY A 51 -8.51 -6.15 -1.18
N PHE A 52 -7.56 -5.23 -1.06
CA PHE A 52 -6.32 -5.23 -1.84
C PHE A 52 -5.18 -6.03 -1.20
N HIS A 53 -5.37 -6.61 -0.01
CA HIS A 53 -4.36 -7.51 0.54
C HIS A 53 -4.14 -8.72 -0.38
N GLY A 54 -2.91 -9.21 -0.47
CA GLY A 54 -2.61 -10.32 -1.39
C GLY A 54 -2.78 -9.95 -2.87
N GLY A 55 -2.74 -8.66 -3.21
CA GLY A 55 -2.87 -8.19 -4.61
C GLY A 55 -4.30 -8.03 -5.11
N GLY A 56 -5.28 -7.92 -4.21
CA GLY A 56 -6.70 -7.75 -4.56
C GLY A 56 -7.39 -9.03 -5.00
N GLY A 57 -6.70 -10.14 -4.97
CA GLY A 57 -7.25 -11.44 -5.38
C GLY A 57 -7.34 -12.44 -4.26
N SER A 58 -7.38 -11.99 -3.06
CA SER A 58 -7.52 -12.78 -1.85
C SER A 58 -6.87 -14.18 -1.86
N HIS A 59 -6.56 -14.64 -0.71
CA HIS A 59 -6.08 -16.00 -0.49
C HIS A 59 -7.26 -16.97 -0.55
N ARG A 60 -7.16 -17.96 -1.41
CA ARG A 60 -8.15 -19.03 -1.50
C ARG A 60 -7.51 -20.33 -1.02
N LEU A 61 -8.17 -21.01 -0.09
CA LEU A 61 -7.71 -22.34 0.33
C LEU A 61 -7.70 -23.30 -0.86
N LYS A 62 -6.64 -24.05 -1.02
CA LYS A 62 -6.59 -25.17 -1.94
C LYS A 62 -7.58 -26.24 -1.47
N PRO A 63 -8.21 -26.99 -2.39
CA PRO A 63 -9.09 -28.09 -2.00
C PRO A 63 -8.37 -29.07 -1.07
N GLY A 64 -9.05 -29.45 0.01
CA GLY A 64 -8.50 -30.40 0.98
C GLY A 64 -7.66 -29.83 2.12
N ILE A 65 -7.45 -28.48 2.12
CA ILE A 65 -6.77 -27.81 3.23
C ILE A 65 -7.75 -27.51 4.35
N ASP A 66 -7.38 -27.88 5.56
CA ASP A 66 -8.13 -27.54 6.78
C ASP A 66 -7.84 -26.09 7.19
N LEU A 67 -8.85 -25.22 7.04
CA LEU A 67 -8.74 -23.82 7.44
C LEU A 67 -8.37 -23.65 8.91
N LYS A 68 -8.88 -24.53 9.78
CA LYS A 68 -8.62 -24.45 11.22
C LYS A 68 -7.13 -24.68 11.49
N ALA A 69 -6.52 -25.71 10.88
CA ALA A 69 -5.10 -25.99 11.01
C ALA A 69 -4.23 -24.84 10.50
N VAL A 70 -4.62 -24.21 9.38
CA VAL A 70 -3.92 -23.02 8.84
C VAL A 70 -3.99 -21.84 9.81
N LEU A 71 -5.15 -21.57 10.40
CA LEU A 71 -5.34 -20.47 11.36
C LEU A 71 -4.59 -20.74 12.68
N GLU A 72 -4.56 -21.97 13.15
CA GLU A 72 -3.80 -22.37 14.34
C GLU A 72 -2.28 -22.23 14.11
N GLY A 73 -1.77 -22.60 12.94
CA GLY A 73 -0.37 -22.39 12.53
C GLY A 73 -0.01 -20.91 12.49
N LEU A 74 -0.88 -20.07 11.92
CA LEU A 74 -0.69 -18.61 11.91
C LEU A 74 -0.68 -18.00 13.31
N ALA A 75 -1.55 -18.47 14.20
CA ALA A 75 -1.65 -18.00 15.58
C ALA A 75 -0.46 -18.44 16.45
N SER A 76 0.14 -19.61 16.15
CA SER A 76 1.32 -20.12 16.86
C SER A 76 2.62 -19.44 16.46
N GLY A 77 2.58 -18.54 15.50
CA GLY A 77 3.78 -17.86 14.97
C GLY A 77 4.61 -18.75 14.06
N GLU A 78 4.04 -19.85 13.56
CA GLU A 78 4.66 -20.64 12.51
C GLU A 78 4.92 -19.73 11.29
N ASP A 79 6.17 -19.69 10.86
CA ASP A 79 6.63 -18.87 9.74
C ASP A 79 6.09 -19.47 8.42
N LEU A 80 4.87 -19.12 8.09
CA LEU A 80 4.26 -19.44 6.80
C LEU A 80 4.91 -18.55 5.74
N ARG A 81 6.05 -18.99 5.24
CA ARG A 81 6.96 -18.26 4.34
C ARG A 81 6.28 -17.81 3.07
N THR A 82 5.35 -18.62 2.56
CA THR A 82 4.51 -18.25 1.40
C THR A 82 3.05 -18.65 1.66
N PRO A 83 2.08 -18.03 0.99
CA PRO A 83 0.70 -18.49 1.03
C PRO A 83 0.53 -19.90 0.52
N GLU A 84 1.37 -20.32 -0.41
CA GLU A 84 1.40 -21.69 -0.92
C GLU A 84 1.79 -22.68 0.17
N ASP A 85 2.74 -22.35 1.05
CA ASP A 85 3.15 -23.16 2.20
C ASP A 85 1.99 -23.32 3.19
N ALA A 86 1.15 -22.26 3.31
CA ALA A 86 -0.10 -22.30 4.07
C ALA A 86 -1.26 -22.99 3.34
N GLY A 87 -1.03 -23.59 2.18
CA GLY A 87 -2.08 -24.18 1.37
C GLY A 87 -3.05 -23.16 0.75
N LEU A 88 -2.60 -21.91 0.63
CA LEU A 88 -3.37 -20.82 0.01
C LEU A 88 -2.90 -20.59 -1.42
N SER A 89 -3.82 -20.22 -2.30
CA SER A 89 -3.49 -19.68 -3.62
C SER A 89 -3.77 -18.19 -3.65
N ILE A 90 -2.84 -17.42 -4.22
CA ILE A 90 -3.00 -15.99 -4.48
C ILE A 90 -3.40 -15.82 -5.94
N THR A 91 -4.49 -15.10 -6.17
CA THR A 91 -4.98 -14.82 -7.54
C THR A 91 -4.94 -13.33 -7.87
N GLY A 92 -4.50 -12.49 -6.94
CA GLY A 92 -4.47 -11.05 -7.11
C GLY A 92 -3.19 -10.55 -7.78
N HIS A 93 -3.31 -9.37 -8.37
CA HIS A 93 -2.24 -8.76 -9.15
C HIS A 93 -1.68 -7.48 -8.51
N LEU A 94 -2.52 -6.48 -8.27
CA LEU A 94 -2.05 -5.17 -7.80
C LEU A 94 -1.49 -5.22 -6.38
N CYS A 95 -0.25 -4.76 -6.19
CA CYS A 95 0.35 -4.69 -4.86
C CYS A 95 -0.47 -3.81 -3.90
N GLY A 96 -0.75 -4.31 -2.69
CA GLY A 96 -1.59 -3.62 -1.70
C GLY A 96 -1.10 -2.21 -1.34
N PRO A 97 0.16 -1.98 -0.98
CA PRO A 97 0.74 -0.66 -0.78
C PRO A 97 0.58 0.30 -1.96
N LEU A 98 0.74 -0.19 -3.19
CA LEU A 98 0.50 0.60 -4.40
C LEU A 98 -0.98 1.00 -4.51
N ALA A 99 -1.90 0.05 -4.29
CA ALA A 99 -3.33 0.34 -4.27
C ALA A 99 -3.70 1.39 -3.23
N SER A 100 -3.09 1.33 -2.04
CA SER A 100 -3.31 2.32 -0.97
C SER A 100 -2.85 3.73 -1.36
N GLY A 101 -1.72 3.84 -2.04
CA GLY A 101 -1.26 5.11 -2.60
C GLY A 101 -2.24 5.67 -3.64
N ILE A 102 -2.73 4.82 -4.55
CA ILE A 102 -3.74 5.21 -5.55
C ILE A 102 -5.03 5.70 -4.88
N VAL A 103 -5.52 5.02 -3.85
CA VAL A 103 -6.73 5.43 -3.11
C VAL A 103 -6.52 6.80 -2.44
N CYS A 104 -5.36 7.04 -1.82
CA CYS A 104 -5.07 8.35 -1.21
C CYS A 104 -4.95 9.47 -2.25
N ILE A 105 -4.34 9.21 -3.41
CA ILE A 105 -4.28 10.15 -4.53
C ILE A 105 -5.70 10.43 -5.06
N GLY A 106 -6.50 9.38 -5.26
CA GLY A 106 -7.89 9.53 -5.71
C GLY A 106 -8.75 10.34 -4.74
N TYR A 107 -8.54 10.19 -3.44
CA TYR A 107 -9.22 11.01 -2.42
C TYR A 107 -8.86 12.50 -2.53
N LEU A 108 -7.58 12.82 -2.72
CA LEU A 108 -7.10 14.19 -2.76
C LEU A 108 -7.41 14.90 -4.07
N TYR A 109 -7.30 14.21 -5.19
CA TYR A 109 -7.28 14.81 -6.53
C TYR A 109 -8.35 14.25 -7.46
N GLY A 110 -9.09 13.23 -7.03
CA GLY A 110 -10.14 12.59 -7.81
C GLY A 110 -11.35 13.53 -8.04
N ARG A 111 -12.10 13.20 -9.08
CA ARG A 111 -13.32 13.94 -9.43
C ARG A 111 -14.51 13.51 -8.56
N GLN A 112 -15.43 14.44 -8.34
CA GLN A 112 -16.74 14.19 -7.73
C GLN A 112 -17.87 14.21 -8.76
N SER A 113 -17.62 14.74 -9.94
CA SER A 113 -18.55 14.85 -11.06
C SER A 113 -17.90 14.34 -12.35
N PRO A 114 -18.67 13.76 -13.30
CA PRO A 114 -18.16 13.37 -14.61
C PRO A 114 -17.51 14.52 -15.41
N SER A 115 -17.86 15.76 -15.11
CA SER A 115 -17.31 16.97 -15.76
C SER A 115 -16.01 17.48 -15.13
N ASP A 116 -15.59 16.94 -13.99
CA ASP A 116 -14.36 17.36 -13.32
C ASP A 116 -13.13 16.84 -14.10
N ASP A 117 -12.09 17.65 -14.11
CA ASP A 117 -10.81 17.30 -14.74
C ASP A 117 -10.14 16.13 -14.03
N LEU A 118 -9.54 15.23 -14.80
CA LEU A 118 -8.82 14.04 -14.34
C LEU A 118 -7.30 14.17 -14.44
N THR A 119 -6.78 15.19 -15.09
CA THR A 119 -5.36 15.31 -15.41
C THR A 119 -4.47 15.05 -14.19
N CYS A 120 -4.78 15.68 -13.08
CA CYS A 120 -3.97 15.55 -11.87
C CYS A 120 -3.95 14.11 -11.32
N VAL A 121 -5.11 13.47 -11.19
CA VAL A 121 -5.16 12.11 -10.65
C VAL A 121 -4.49 11.11 -11.58
N ASP A 122 -4.67 11.26 -12.89
CA ASP A 122 -4.08 10.35 -13.90
C ASP A 122 -2.55 10.47 -13.90
N GLU A 123 -2.01 11.69 -13.94
CA GLU A 123 -0.57 11.92 -13.92
C GLU A 123 0.09 11.46 -12.60
N LEU A 124 -0.55 11.71 -11.46
CA LEU A 124 0.00 11.26 -10.17
C LEU A 124 -0.07 9.73 -10.03
N CYS A 125 -1.13 9.08 -10.49
CA CYS A 125 -1.20 7.63 -10.51
C CYS A 125 -0.17 7.03 -11.46
N PHE A 126 0.02 7.61 -12.65
CA PHE A 126 1.07 7.18 -13.58
C PHE A 126 2.47 7.31 -12.94
N GLU A 127 2.76 8.45 -12.32
CA GLU A 127 4.04 8.68 -11.65
C GLU A 127 4.25 7.74 -10.46
N LEU A 128 3.21 7.42 -9.69
CA LEU A 128 3.29 6.42 -8.63
C LEU A 128 3.66 5.05 -9.18
N HIS A 129 3.03 4.60 -10.25
CA HIS A 129 3.38 3.35 -10.93
C HIS A 129 4.82 3.34 -11.45
N ARG A 130 5.28 4.46 -12.02
CA ARG A 130 6.64 4.62 -12.52
C ARG A 130 7.66 4.48 -11.38
N ARG A 131 7.46 5.18 -10.25
CA ARG A 131 8.34 5.09 -9.06
C ARG A 131 8.37 3.70 -8.47
N TYR A 132 7.23 2.99 -8.48
CA TYR A 132 7.18 1.59 -8.04
C TYR A 132 8.01 0.68 -8.94
N MET A 133 7.91 0.85 -10.24
CA MET A 133 8.74 0.09 -11.19
C MET A 133 10.22 0.38 -11.03
N GLU A 134 10.59 1.62 -10.79
CA GLU A 134 11.99 2.00 -10.53
C GLU A 134 12.55 1.40 -9.25
N GLU A 135 11.79 1.46 -8.16
CA GLU A 135 12.22 0.95 -6.86
C GLU A 135 12.22 -0.58 -6.81
N PHE A 136 11.16 -1.21 -7.28
CA PHE A 136 10.91 -2.62 -7.03
C PHE A 136 11.10 -3.52 -8.26
N GLY A 137 11.01 -2.97 -9.46
CA GLY A 137 11.07 -3.71 -10.73
C GLY A 137 9.79 -4.47 -11.08
N ALA A 138 8.73 -4.34 -10.29
CA ALA A 138 7.42 -4.94 -10.51
C ALA A 138 6.32 -4.17 -9.77
N LYS A 139 5.06 -4.41 -10.11
CA LYS A 139 3.86 -3.83 -9.48
C LYS A 139 2.90 -4.91 -8.99
N GLU A 140 3.04 -6.10 -9.50
CA GLU A 140 2.21 -7.26 -9.19
C GLU A 140 2.65 -7.87 -7.85
N CYS A 141 1.66 -8.20 -7.01
CA CYS A 141 1.90 -8.73 -5.68
C CYS A 141 2.76 -10.01 -5.71
N GLN A 142 2.46 -10.93 -6.61
CA GLN A 142 3.21 -12.18 -6.72
C GLN A 142 4.67 -11.93 -7.11
N ALA A 143 4.92 -11.17 -8.19
CA ALA A 143 6.27 -10.88 -8.66
C ALA A 143 7.13 -10.16 -7.61
N LEU A 144 6.52 -9.22 -6.86
CA LEU A 144 7.18 -8.54 -5.76
C LEU A 144 7.53 -9.49 -4.61
N ARG A 145 6.63 -10.41 -4.27
CA ARG A 145 6.89 -11.40 -3.21
C ARG A 145 8.00 -12.37 -3.61
N GLU A 146 7.94 -12.92 -4.81
CA GLU A 146 8.97 -13.82 -5.32
C GLU A 146 10.36 -13.18 -5.31
N LYS A 147 10.44 -11.88 -5.61
CA LYS A 147 11.71 -11.15 -5.65
C LYS A 147 12.21 -10.71 -4.28
N TRP A 148 11.35 -10.12 -3.45
CA TRP A 148 11.79 -9.40 -2.26
C TRP A 148 11.62 -10.15 -0.94
N VAL A 149 10.65 -11.08 -0.83
CA VAL A 149 10.47 -11.85 0.41
C VAL A 149 11.69 -12.73 0.74
N PRO A 150 12.31 -13.43 -0.22
CA PRO A 150 13.52 -14.21 0.06
C PRO A 150 14.73 -13.37 0.50
N LEU A 151 14.73 -12.06 0.16
CA LEU A 151 15.81 -11.13 0.53
C LEU A 151 15.58 -10.46 1.89
N SER A 152 14.39 -10.60 2.44
CA SER A 152 14.02 -10.04 3.74
C SER A 152 14.46 -10.98 4.86
N SER A 153 15.07 -10.41 5.91
CA SER A 153 15.53 -11.19 7.08
C SER A 153 14.40 -11.87 7.86
N ASN A 154 13.19 -11.33 7.76
CA ASN A 154 11.98 -11.84 8.41
C ASN A 154 11.02 -12.52 7.41
N HIS A 155 11.46 -12.79 6.19
CA HIS A 155 10.67 -13.42 5.12
C HIS A 155 9.29 -12.78 4.90
N THR A 156 9.20 -11.45 5.01
CA THR A 156 7.97 -10.69 4.83
C THR A 156 8.10 -9.65 3.72
N CYS A 157 6.98 -9.02 3.36
CA CYS A 157 6.94 -7.88 2.43
C CYS A 157 7.36 -6.56 3.09
N GLU A 158 8.11 -6.55 4.19
CA GLU A 158 8.40 -5.35 4.99
C GLU A 158 8.99 -4.22 4.15
N TYR A 159 10.01 -4.52 3.37
CA TYR A 159 10.62 -3.55 2.48
C TYR A 159 9.59 -2.90 1.54
N ILE A 160 8.67 -3.70 0.98
CA ILE A 160 7.69 -3.24 0.00
C ILE A 160 6.67 -2.29 0.64
N TYR A 161 6.06 -2.67 1.78
CA TYR A 161 5.04 -1.80 2.39
C TYR A 161 5.65 -0.57 3.06
N LYS A 162 6.86 -0.66 3.59
CA LYS A 162 7.60 0.48 4.12
C LYS A 162 7.92 1.47 3.00
N ARG A 163 8.68 1.04 1.99
CA ARG A 163 9.11 1.89 0.89
C ARG A 163 7.94 2.36 0.03
N GLY A 164 6.94 1.51 -0.19
CA GLY A 164 5.74 1.88 -0.93
C GLY A 164 4.97 3.03 -0.28
N SER A 165 4.87 3.04 1.06
CA SER A 165 4.25 4.14 1.80
C SER A 165 5.10 5.42 1.72
N GLU A 166 6.42 5.31 1.81
CA GLU A 166 7.36 6.43 1.66
C GLU A 166 7.26 7.06 0.25
N ILE A 167 7.20 6.24 -0.80
CA ILE A 167 7.05 6.69 -2.19
C ILE A 167 5.74 7.44 -2.37
N ALA A 168 4.63 6.91 -1.85
CA ALA A 168 3.32 7.56 -1.97
C ALA A 168 3.26 8.89 -1.24
N VAL A 169 3.75 8.96 0.02
CA VAL A 169 3.81 10.22 0.79
C VAL A 169 4.69 11.24 0.09
N LYS A 170 5.86 10.84 -0.39
CA LYS A 170 6.75 11.72 -1.13
C LYS A 170 6.06 12.30 -2.36
N LEU A 171 5.43 11.46 -3.18
CA LEU A 171 4.73 11.90 -4.37
C LEU A 171 3.60 12.89 -4.07
N ILE A 172 2.78 12.61 -3.06
CA ILE A 172 1.67 13.50 -2.66
C ILE A 172 2.20 14.85 -2.19
N LEU A 173 3.28 14.88 -1.42
CA LEU A 173 3.90 16.13 -0.95
C LEU A 173 4.57 16.93 -2.08
N GLU A 174 5.02 16.28 -3.13
CA GLU A 174 5.65 16.90 -4.30
C GLU A 174 4.64 17.24 -5.41
N ALA A 175 3.38 16.84 -5.29
CA ALA A 175 2.38 16.87 -6.37
C ALA A 175 2.28 18.24 -7.07
N HIS A 176 2.11 19.32 -6.32
CA HIS A 176 1.98 20.68 -6.88
C HIS A 176 3.28 21.20 -7.53
N THR A 177 4.43 20.65 -7.15
CA THR A 177 5.74 21.00 -7.77
C THR A 177 5.93 20.24 -9.07
N LEU A 178 5.45 19.00 -9.13
CA LEU A 178 5.56 18.16 -10.33
C LEU A 178 4.51 18.53 -11.37
N ILE A 179 3.31 18.84 -10.91
CA ILE A 179 2.14 19.13 -11.73
C ILE A 179 1.48 20.39 -11.14
N PRO A 180 1.77 21.59 -11.66
CA PRO A 180 1.29 22.86 -11.08
C PRO A 180 -0.23 22.95 -10.94
N GLU A 181 -0.98 22.25 -11.81
CA GLU A 181 -2.43 22.18 -11.79
C GLU A 181 -2.99 21.36 -10.61
N CYS A 182 -2.16 20.51 -9.99
CA CYS A 182 -2.54 19.69 -8.86
C CYS A 182 -2.65 20.51 -7.57
N GLN A 183 -3.71 21.27 -7.43
CA GLN A 183 -4.05 21.87 -6.16
C GLN A 183 -4.89 20.89 -5.34
N ALA A 184 -4.37 20.47 -4.18
CA ALA A 184 -5.07 19.54 -3.31
C ALA A 184 -6.45 20.11 -2.90
N LYS A 185 -7.51 19.49 -3.37
CA LYS A 185 -8.90 19.89 -3.04
C LYS A 185 -9.25 19.69 -1.55
N ALA A 186 -8.45 18.91 -0.83
CA ALA A 186 -8.79 18.38 0.49
C ALA A 186 -8.10 19.04 1.69
N LEU A 187 -7.13 19.92 1.50
CA LEU A 187 -6.48 20.62 2.63
C LEU A 187 -7.23 21.87 3.09
N VAL A 188 -8.45 22.09 2.59
CA VAL A 188 -9.27 23.30 2.89
C VAL A 188 -10.19 23.09 4.10
N ASN A 189 -10.25 21.89 4.69
CA ASN A 189 -11.09 21.59 5.85
C ASN A 189 -10.25 21.20 7.08
N SER A 190 -9.35 22.05 7.48
CA SER A 190 -8.72 22.01 8.79
C SER A 190 -9.02 23.28 9.59
#